data_4aee9806955eecdf12c62b70569968fe
#
_entry.id   4aee9806955eecdf12c62b70569968fe
#
_cell.length_a   1.000
_cell.length_b   1.000
_cell.length_c   1.000
_cell.angle_alpha   90.00
_cell.angle_beta   90.00
_cell.angle_gamma   90.00
#
_symmetry.space_group_name_H-M   'P 1'
#
loop_
_entity.id
_entity.type
_entity.pdbx_description
1 polymer ?
#
loop_
_entity_poly.entity_id
_entity_poly.type
_entity_poly.pdbx_seq_one_letter_code
_entity_poly.pdbx_strand_id
1 'polypeptide(L)'
;MKGKEYIWNNKNPTAQMLGRWQPWHQGHQKLFEEILKKTGQVNIMVRDVKGVDDNPFDFETVKKNIFEALKEYKNRIKVTLVPNITNICYGRGVGYKIEEIVLDEKTQQISATKIREQMRKEGKLK
;
A
#
# COMPACT_ATOMS: atom_id res chain seq x y z
N MET A 1 -10.53 0.55 15.77
CA MET A 1 -10.04 1.79 16.39
C MET A 1 -9.56 2.75 15.31
N LYS A 2 -10.09 3.95 15.31
CA LYS A 2 -9.66 4.99 14.36
C LYS A 2 -8.29 5.52 14.78
N GLY A 3 -7.60 6.22 13.86
CA GLY A 3 -6.25 6.72 14.11
C GLY A 3 -6.17 8.06 14.83
N LYS A 4 -7.31 8.64 15.21
CA LYS A 4 -7.41 10.03 15.64
C LYS A 4 -6.54 10.38 16.85
N GLU A 5 -6.43 9.51 17.81
CA GLU A 5 -5.65 9.73 19.02
C GLU A 5 -4.31 9.01 19.02
N TYR A 6 -4.03 8.29 17.97
CA TYR A 6 -2.79 7.53 17.86
C TYR A 6 -1.63 8.47 17.48
N ILE A 7 -0.48 8.22 18.09
CA ILE A 7 0.74 8.95 17.76
C ILE A 7 1.75 7.95 17.19
N TRP A 8 2.23 8.22 15.97
CA TRP A 8 3.24 7.38 15.35
C TRP A 8 4.51 7.36 16.19
N ASN A 9 5.08 6.17 16.37
CA ASN A 9 6.35 6.00 17.06
C ASN A 9 7.18 4.98 16.30
N ASN A 10 8.31 5.41 15.77
CA ASN A 10 9.20 4.54 15.00
C ASN A 10 9.67 3.32 15.79
N LYS A 11 9.61 3.34 17.11
CA LYS A 11 10.04 2.23 17.94
C LYS A 11 8.97 1.19 18.17
N ASN A 12 7.73 1.49 17.82
CA ASN A 12 6.64 0.52 17.95
C ASN A 12 6.70 -0.50 16.81
N PRO A 13 6.18 -1.71 17.05
CA PRO A 13 6.07 -2.68 15.97
C PRO A 13 5.36 -2.07 14.77
N THR A 14 5.97 -2.22 13.60
CA THR A 14 5.49 -1.60 12.37
C THR A 14 5.51 -2.63 11.25
N ALA A 15 4.42 -2.70 10.50
CA ALA A 15 4.38 -3.53 9.31
C ALA A 15 4.86 -2.74 8.10
N GLN A 16 5.50 -3.42 7.18
CA GLN A 16 5.89 -2.88 5.88
C GLN A 16 4.90 -3.38 4.85
N MET A 17 4.33 -2.47 4.07
CA MET A 17 3.41 -2.81 3.00
C MET A 17 4.00 -2.26 1.69
N LEU A 18 4.68 -3.13 0.95
CA LEU A 18 5.41 -2.74 -0.27
C LEU A 18 4.58 -3.01 -1.51
N GLY A 19 4.47 -2.03 -2.40
CA GLY A 19 3.75 -2.18 -3.64
C GLY A 19 3.91 -1.02 -4.57
N ARG A 20 3.22 -1.08 -5.71
CA ARG A 20 3.23 -0.02 -6.72
C ARG A 20 2.05 0.93 -6.57
N TRP A 21 0.90 0.39 -6.15
CA TRP A 21 -0.33 1.14 -5.88
C TRP A 21 -0.78 1.99 -7.08
N GLN A 22 -1.03 1.32 -8.22
CA GLN A 22 -1.27 1.95 -9.54
C GLN A 22 -2.66 1.62 -10.12
N PRO A 23 -3.78 2.11 -9.56
CA PRO A 23 -3.90 2.91 -8.35
C PRO A 23 -4.19 2.06 -7.11
N TRP A 24 -4.22 2.70 -5.94
CA TRP A 24 -4.77 2.11 -4.72
C TRP A 24 -6.24 1.75 -4.95
N HIS A 25 -6.66 0.56 -4.50
CA HIS A 25 -8.03 0.11 -4.71
C HIS A 25 -8.56 -0.66 -3.49
N GLN A 26 -9.79 -1.16 -3.59
CA GLN A 26 -10.45 -1.82 -2.46
C GLN A 26 -9.70 -3.08 -1.98
N GLY A 27 -9.04 -3.79 -2.88
CA GLY A 27 -8.20 -4.93 -2.50
C GLY A 27 -7.05 -4.50 -1.61
N HIS A 28 -6.42 -3.38 -1.94
CA HIS A 28 -5.34 -2.81 -1.12
C HIS A 28 -5.87 -2.32 0.22
N GLN A 29 -7.09 -1.75 0.23
CA GLN A 29 -7.75 -1.30 1.44
C GLN A 29 -7.94 -2.47 2.41
N LYS A 30 -8.45 -3.58 1.93
CA LYS A 30 -8.66 -4.77 2.73
C LYS A 30 -7.34 -5.34 3.25
N LEU A 31 -6.34 -5.38 2.39
CA LEU A 31 -5.00 -5.82 2.76
C LEU A 31 -4.44 -4.95 3.89
N PHE A 32 -4.54 -3.64 3.75
CA PHE A 32 -4.09 -2.70 4.77
C PHE A 32 -4.78 -2.96 6.10
N GLU A 33 -6.10 -3.14 6.08
CA GLU A 33 -6.87 -3.35 7.31
C GLU A 33 -6.43 -4.61 8.04
N GLU A 34 -6.14 -5.69 7.30
CA GLU A 34 -5.64 -6.92 7.90
C GLU A 34 -4.23 -6.74 8.46
N ILE A 35 -3.37 -6.02 7.75
CA ILE A 35 -2.01 -5.75 8.22
C ILE A 35 -2.03 -4.88 9.47
N LEU A 36 -2.87 -3.87 9.51
CA LEU A 36 -2.95 -2.95 10.65
C LEU A 36 -3.30 -3.69 11.95
N LYS A 37 -4.11 -4.73 11.87
CA LYS A 37 -4.47 -5.55 13.03
C LYS A 37 -3.25 -6.21 13.66
N LYS A 38 -2.18 -6.43 12.90
CA LYS A 38 -0.98 -7.13 13.38
C LYS A 38 -0.07 -6.25 14.19
N THR A 39 0.07 -4.98 13.81
CA THR A 39 1.10 -4.11 14.40
C THR A 39 0.59 -2.77 14.90
N GLY A 40 -0.57 -2.32 14.46
CA GLY A 40 -1.12 -1.04 14.88
C GLY A 40 -0.61 0.18 14.12
N GLN A 41 0.48 0.05 13.37
CA GLN A 41 0.95 1.10 12.45
C GLN A 41 1.64 0.44 11.25
N VAL A 42 1.56 1.10 10.10
CA VAL A 42 2.04 0.55 8.84
C VAL A 42 2.83 1.59 8.06
N ASN A 43 4.00 1.22 7.57
CA ASN A 43 4.73 2.02 6.60
C ASN A 43 4.39 1.50 5.21
N ILE A 44 3.61 2.27 4.47
CA ILE A 44 3.23 1.93 3.10
C ILE A 44 4.35 2.41 2.19
N MET A 45 5.07 1.48 1.60
CA MET A 45 6.22 1.77 0.78
C MET A 45 5.81 1.72 -0.69
N VAL A 46 6.09 2.81 -1.40
CA VAL A 46 5.69 2.98 -2.80
C VAL A 46 6.93 2.78 -3.67
N ARG A 47 6.91 1.75 -4.50
CA ARG A 47 8.00 1.49 -5.45
C ARG A 47 8.02 2.57 -6.51
N ASP A 48 9.21 3.11 -6.78
CA ASP A 48 9.40 4.16 -7.77
C ASP A 48 9.46 3.56 -9.17
N VAL A 49 8.28 3.43 -9.81
CA VAL A 49 8.14 2.71 -11.07
C VAL A 49 7.40 3.50 -12.15
N LYS A 50 7.15 4.80 -11.95
CA LYS A 50 6.41 5.57 -12.96
C LYS A 50 7.08 5.42 -14.34
N GLY A 51 6.26 5.06 -15.34
CA GLY A 51 6.74 4.88 -16.70
C GLY A 51 7.36 3.53 -16.99
N VAL A 52 7.50 2.67 -15.97
CA VAL A 52 7.97 1.29 -16.16
C VAL A 52 6.73 0.41 -16.30
N ASP A 53 6.63 -0.33 -17.41
CA ASP A 53 5.46 -1.15 -17.71
C ASP A 53 4.18 -0.31 -17.65
N ASP A 54 3.15 -0.77 -16.96
CA ASP A 54 1.87 -0.07 -16.90
C ASP A 54 1.72 0.69 -15.57
N ASN A 55 2.61 1.65 -15.33
CA ASN A 55 2.65 2.43 -14.10
C ASN A 55 2.53 3.93 -14.41
N PRO A 56 1.30 4.42 -14.69
CA PRO A 56 1.10 5.81 -15.14
C PRO A 56 1.16 6.85 -14.02
N PHE A 57 1.03 6.45 -12.75
CA PHE A 57 0.89 7.42 -11.66
C PHE A 57 2.24 7.72 -11.01
N ASP A 58 2.52 9.03 -10.79
CA ASP A 58 3.72 9.42 -10.06
C ASP A 58 3.49 9.28 -8.54
N PHE A 59 4.56 9.42 -7.78
CA PHE A 59 4.50 9.24 -6.32
C PHE A 59 3.51 10.18 -5.65
N GLU A 60 3.49 11.46 -6.04
CA GLU A 60 2.58 12.42 -5.40
C GLU A 60 1.13 12.04 -5.59
N THR A 61 0.77 11.55 -6.79
CA THR A 61 -0.58 11.05 -7.07
C THR A 61 -0.89 9.82 -6.24
N VAL A 62 0.03 8.87 -6.19
CA VAL A 62 -0.13 7.63 -5.41
C VAL A 62 -0.31 7.97 -3.94
N LYS A 63 0.54 8.83 -3.40
CA LYS A 63 0.49 9.25 -2.00
C LYS A 63 -0.84 9.91 -1.66
N LYS A 64 -1.30 10.82 -2.53
CA LYS A 64 -2.59 11.49 -2.35
C LYS A 64 -3.73 10.49 -2.31
N ASN A 65 -3.75 9.54 -3.24
CA ASN A 65 -4.79 8.52 -3.31
C ASN A 65 -4.82 7.68 -2.02
N ILE A 66 -3.65 7.31 -1.51
CA ILE A 66 -3.55 6.51 -0.29
C ILE A 66 -4.05 7.31 0.92
N PHE A 67 -3.63 8.57 1.07
CA PHE A 67 -4.07 9.38 2.21
C PHE A 67 -5.57 9.67 2.16
N GLU A 68 -6.15 9.83 0.99
CA GLU A 68 -7.59 10.00 0.87
C GLU A 68 -8.33 8.71 1.26
N ALA A 69 -7.83 7.56 0.80
CA ALA A 69 -8.45 6.28 1.12
C ALA A 69 -8.32 5.92 2.60
N LEU A 70 -7.21 6.31 3.23
CA LEU A 70 -6.89 5.94 4.61
C LEU A 70 -6.94 7.13 5.56
N LYS A 71 -7.74 8.14 5.26
CA LYS A 71 -7.78 9.36 6.08
C LYS A 71 -8.11 9.10 7.55
N GLU A 72 -8.90 8.07 7.84
CA GLU A 72 -9.23 7.69 9.21
C GLU A 72 -8.03 7.14 9.98
N TYR A 73 -7.00 6.71 9.25
CA TYR A 73 -5.81 6.07 9.82
C TYR A 73 -4.56 6.92 9.64
N LYS A 74 -4.70 8.20 9.32
CA LYS A 74 -3.57 9.06 8.95
C LYS A 74 -2.44 9.06 9.97
N ASN A 75 -2.76 8.89 11.25
CA ASN A 75 -1.76 8.89 12.31
C ASN A 75 -1.12 7.51 12.53
N ARG A 76 -1.60 6.50 11.83
CA ARG A 76 -1.10 5.12 11.93
C ARG A 76 -0.31 4.70 10.70
N ILE A 77 -0.13 5.61 9.76
CA ILE A 77 0.55 5.27 8.50
C ILE A 77 1.65 6.26 8.18
N LYS A 78 2.65 5.77 7.45
CA LYS A 78 3.57 6.59 6.68
C LYS A 78 3.52 6.11 5.24
N VAL A 79 3.74 7.01 4.29
CA VAL A 79 3.83 6.67 2.88
C VAL A 79 5.21 7.09 2.41
N THR A 80 6.03 6.13 2.05
CA THR A 80 7.45 6.34 1.76
C THR A 80 7.78 5.91 0.33
N LEU A 81 8.39 6.81 -0.43
CA LEU A 81 8.91 6.46 -1.75
C LEU A 81 10.18 5.64 -1.59
N VAL A 82 10.25 4.50 -2.25
CA VAL A 82 11.43 3.62 -2.22
C VAL A 82 11.82 3.26 -3.64
N PRO A 83 13.07 2.83 -3.86
CA PRO A 83 13.47 2.36 -5.19
C PRO A 83 12.58 1.25 -5.70
N ASN A 84 12.74 0.87 -6.96
CA ASN A 84 12.00 -0.24 -7.56
C ASN A 84 12.46 -1.57 -6.96
N ILE A 85 12.05 -1.82 -5.73
CA ILE A 85 12.45 -3.01 -4.99
C ILE A 85 11.77 -4.25 -5.59
N THR A 86 12.58 -5.21 -6.00
CA THR A 86 12.11 -6.46 -6.58
C THR A 86 12.43 -7.67 -5.70
N ASN A 87 13.33 -7.50 -4.75
CA ASN A 87 13.81 -8.59 -3.91
C ASN A 87 13.82 -8.14 -2.44
N ILE A 88 13.31 -8.99 -1.57
CA ILE A 88 13.37 -8.76 -0.13
C ILE A 88 14.26 -9.84 0.44
N CYS A 89 15.43 -9.44 0.95
CA CYS A 89 16.47 -10.38 1.37
C CYS A 89 16.83 -10.18 2.82
N TYR A 90 17.12 -11.29 3.50
CA TYR A 90 17.58 -11.23 4.90
C TYR A 90 18.51 -12.41 5.16
N GLY A 91 19.47 -12.22 6.07
CA GLY A 91 20.41 -13.29 6.43
C GLY A 91 19.91 -14.11 7.62
N ARG A 92 19.37 -13.45 8.64
CA ARG A 92 18.83 -14.12 9.83
C ARG A 92 17.46 -13.52 10.16
N GLY A 93 16.48 -14.39 10.39
CA GLY A 93 15.12 -13.98 10.69
C GLY A 93 14.93 -13.57 12.15
N VAL A 94 15.76 -12.66 12.63
CA VAL A 94 15.73 -12.23 14.04
C VAL A 94 14.94 -10.94 14.17
N GLY A 95 13.85 -10.99 14.93
CA GLY A 95 13.09 -9.80 15.28
C GLY A 95 12.08 -9.33 14.25
N TYR A 96 11.87 -10.07 13.16
CA TYR A 96 10.84 -9.73 12.19
C TYR A 96 10.30 -10.96 11.49
N LYS A 97 9.13 -10.78 10.86
CA LYS A 97 8.44 -11.84 10.14
C LYS A 97 8.18 -11.38 8.71
N ILE A 98 8.24 -12.32 7.76
CA ILE A 98 7.80 -12.07 6.38
C ILE A 98 6.53 -12.87 6.20
N GLU A 99 5.41 -12.18 6.01
CA GLU A 99 4.09 -12.81 6.02
C GLU A 99 3.32 -12.49 4.75
N GLU A 100 2.73 -13.51 4.17
CA GLU A 100 1.76 -13.33 3.09
C GLU A 100 0.37 -13.23 3.71
N ILE A 101 -0.39 -12.20 3.33
CA ILE A 101 -1.75 -12.02 3.80
C ILE A 101 -2.68 -12.49 2.69
N VAL A 102 -3.38 -13.58 2.93
CA VAL A 102 -4.30 -14.16 1.94
C VAL A 102 -5.70 -13.60 2.19
N LEU A 103 -6.24 -12.89 1.21
CA LEU A 103 -7.57 -12.29 1.27
C LEU A 103 -8.60 -13.24 0.67
N ASP A 104 -9.89 -12.93 0.86
CA ASP A 104 -10.93 -13.75 0.28
C ASP A 104 -10.89 -13.68 -1.26
N GLU A 105 -11.47 -14.68 -1.90
CA GLU A 105 -11.42 -14.82 -3.36
C GLU A 105 -12.01 -13.62 -4.08
N LYS A 106 -13.12 -13.09 -3.58
CA LYS A 106 -13.78 -11.94 -4.18
C LYS A 106 -12.87 -10.72 -4.16
N THR A 107 -12.18 -10.48 -3.05
CA THR A 107 -11.24 -9.37 -2.94
C THR A 107 -10.04 -9.56 -3.86
N GLN A 108 -9.54 -10.79 -3.98
CA GLN A 108 -8.40 -11.09 -4.85
C GLN A 108 -8.69 -10.81 -6.33
N GLN A 109 -9.95 -10.78 -6.73
CA GLN A 109 -10.33 -10.51 -8.12
C GLN A 109 -10.28 -9.04 -8.47
N ILE A 110 -10.15 -8.14 -7.50
CA ILE A 110 -10.00 -6.71 -7.79
C ILE A 110 -8.62 -6.48 -8.40
N SER A 111 -8.57 -5.81 -9.53
CA SER A 111 -7.36 -5.69 -10.33
C SER A 111 -7.07 -4.25 -10.72
N ALA A 112 -5.86 -3.79 -10.44
CA ALA A 112 -5.41 -2.47 -10.87
C ALA A 112 -5.40 -2.36 -12.40
N THR A 113 -5.08 -3.44 -13.10
CA THR A 113 -5.11 -3.48 -14.57
C THR A 113 -6.51 -3.16 -15.08
N LYS A 114 -7.53 -3.82 -14.53
CA LYS A 114 -8.91 -3.57 -14.94
C LYS A 114 -9.36 -2.15 -14.59
N ILE A 115 -8.93 -1.63 -13.45
CA ILE A 115 -9.25 -0.27 -13.04
C ILE A 115 -8.65 0.73 -14.03
N ARG A 116 -7.38 0.55 -14.40
CA ARG A 116 -6.73 1.43 -15.38
C ARG A 116 -7.41 1.35 -16.74
N GLU A 117 -7.82 0.17 -17.18
CA GLU A 117 -8.57 0.01 -18.43
C GLU A 117 -9.87 0.79 -18.39
N GLN A 118 -10.60 0.71 -17.29
CA GLN A 118 -11.85 1.45 -17.13
C GLN A 118 -11.60 2.97 -17.12
N MET A 119 -10.54 3.42 -16.45
CA MET A 119 -10.18 4.83 -16.44
C MET A 119 -9.86 5.35 -17.84
N ARG A 120 -9.20 4.53 -18.66
CA ARG A 120 -8.90 4.90 -20.05
C ARG A 120 -10.18 5.02 -20.89
N LYS A 121 -11.13 4.10 -20.70
CA LYS A 121 -12.41 4.15 -21.38
C LYS A 121 -13.21 5.40 -21.00
N GLU A 122 -13.06 5.86 -19.77
CA GLU A 122 -13.77 7.03 -19.27
C GLU A 122 -13.03 8.34 -19.54
N GLY A 123 -11.87 8.26 -20.19
CA GLY A 123 -11.07 9.45 -20.49
C GLY A 123 -10.28 10.01 -19.30
N LYS A 124 -10.23 9.31 -18.17
CA LYS A 124 -9.54 9.76 -16.97
C LYS A 124 -8.05 9.44 -16.99
N LEU A 125 -7.62 8.58 -17.91
CA LEU A 125 -6.24 8.14 -18.04
C LEU A 125 -5.95 7.90 -19.52
N LYS A 126 -4.75 8.30 -19.94
CA LYS A 126 -4.31 8.07 -21.33
C LYS A 126 -3.95 6.61 -21.60
#